data_1710ee0c6c7cfcbb90a8025e8e44b476
#
_entry.id   1710ee0c6c7cfcbb90a8025e8e44b476
#
_cell.length_a   1.000
_cell.length_b   1.000
_cell.length_c   1.000
_cell.angle_alpha   90.00
_cell.angle_beta   90.00
_cell.angle_gamma   90.00
#
_symmetry.space_group_name_H-M   'P 1'
#
loop_
_entity.id
_entity.type
_entity.pdbx_description
1 polymer ?
#
loop_
_entity_poly.entity_id
_entity_poly.type
_entity_poly.pdbx_seq_one_letter_code
_entity_poly.pdbx_strand_id
1 'polypeptide(L)'
;MRMLRAPILLVPVVLLGCGYHTPQSSEHLPPSITSIDVPIFKTNVTNYNTEVAFTRAVVQELTTRTKDRITESDKPHAADAVLRGTILTETYTPLTFNSETGQSSSYLIAITAAVTLTAADGTVLYKNDHFLYRAQYQATADLATFIQEDSPAVQRMAHEFAADLVNEMLEGF
;
A
#
# COMPACT_ATOMS: atom_id res chain seq x y z
N MET A 1 -14.42 -49.00 59.43
CA MET A 1 -13.68 -48.52 58.28
C MET A 1 -14.56 -47.52 57.52
N ARG A 2 -14.31 -46.22 57.68
CA ARG A 2 -15.07 -45.13 57.02
C ARG A 2 -14.24 -44.65 55.82
N MET A 3 -14.68 -44.94 54.59
CA MET A 3 -14.07 -44.43 53.35
C MET A 3 -14.46 -42.96 53.17
N LEU A 4 -13.45 -42.11 53.25
CA LEU A 4 -13.55 -40.68 53.01
C LEU A 4 -13.57 -40.44 51.49
N ARG A 5 -14.70 -40.04 50.89
CA ARG A 5 -14.83 -39.66 49.51
C ARG A 5 -14.46 -38.19 49.39
N ALA A 6 -13.33 -37.87 48.79
CA ALA A 6 -12.93 -36.51 48.42
C ALA A 6 -13.65 -36.10 47.11
N PRO A 7 -14.26 -34.93 47.06
CA PRO A 7 -14.84 -34.39 45.82
C PRO A 7 -13.72 -33.82 44.95
N ILE A 8 -13.59 -34.35 43.71
CA ILE A 8 -12.74 -33.81 42.69
C ILE A 8 -13.39 -32.52 42.18
N LEU A 9 -12.77 -31.39 42.48
CA LEU A 9 -13.17 -30.06 42.02
C LEU A 9 -12.71 -29.90 40.54
N LEU A 10 -13.64 -30.04 39.59
CA LEU A 10 -13.42 -29.83 38.15
C LEU A 10 -13.38 -28.33 37.88
N VAL A 11 -12.19 -27.76 37.70
CA VAL A 11 -11.99 -26.37 37.33
C VAL A 11 -12.19 -26.24 35.79
N PRO A 12 -13.17 -25.46 35.30
CA PRO A 12 -13.30 -25.22 33.87
C PRO A 12 -12.19 -24.27 33.42
N VAL A 13 -11.30 -24.74 32.54
CA VAL A 13 -10.30 -23.93 31.84
C VAL A 13 -11.04 -23.14 30.76
N VAL A 14 -11.30 -21.87 31.03
CA VAL A 14 -11.80 -20.91 30.03
C VAL A 14 -10.65 -20.57 29.09
N LEU A 15 -10.63 -21.17 27.91
CA LEU A 15 -9.75 -20.78 26.81
C LEU A 15 -10.21 -19.40 26.31
N LEU A 16 -9.52 -18.35 26.74
CA LEU A 16 -9.62 -17.02 26.14
C LEU A 16 -9.00 -17.12 24.73
N GLY A 17 -9.82 -17.43 23.75
CA GLY A 17 -9.44 -17.32 22.34
C GLY A 17 -9.11 -15.87 22.05
N CYS A 18 -7.83 -15.57 21.73
CA CYS A 18 -7.44 -14.33 21.08
C CYS A 18 -8.19 -14.27 19.74
N GLY A 19 -9.24 -13.44 19.70
CA GLY A 19 -9.95 -13.17 18.46
C GLY A 19 -9.01 -12.41 17.49
N TYR A 20 -8.33 -13.15 16.64
CA TYR A 20 -7.74 -12.56 15.44
C TYR A 20 -8.90 -12.16 14.52
N HIS A 21 -9.27 -10.87 14.54
CA HIS A 21 -10.06 -10.31 13.47
C HIS A 21 -9.18 -10.24 12.23
N THR A 22 -9.44 -11.10 11.27
CA THR A 22 -8.98 -10.85 9.90
C THR A 22 -9.63 -9.56 9.45
N PRO A 23 -8.87 -8.55 8.97
CA PRO A 23 -9.47 -7.35 8.39
C PRO A 23 -10.41 -7.81 7.27
N GLN A 24 -11.69 -7.53 7.43
CA GLN A 24 -12.72 -7.91 6.47
C GLN A 24 -12.52 -7.00 5.26
N SER A 25 -11.96 -7.58 4.22
CA SER A 25 -11.76 -6.90 2.94
C SER A 25 -13.12 -6.43 2.40
N SER A 26 -13.23 -5.18 1.98
CA SER A 26 -14.26 -4.64 1.11
C SER A 26 -15.50 -3.96 1.71
N GLU A 27 -15.55 -3.61 2.98
CA GLU A 27 -16.75 -2.96 3.54
C GLU A 27 -16.70 -1.42 3.51
N HIS A 28 -15.64 -0.81 2.97
CA HIS A 28 -15.43 0.63 3.11
C HIS A 28 -15.79 1.44 1.85
N LEU A 29 -15.81 0.85 0.67
CA LEU A 29 -16.29 1.56 -0.53
C LEU A 29 -17.82 1.59 -0.55
N PRO A 30 -18.45 2.71 -0.98
CA PRO A 30 -19.91 2.77 -1.14
C PRO A 30 -20.41 1.62 -2.02
N PRO A 31 -21.53 0.96 -1.67
CA PRO A 31 -22.06 -0.18 -2.45
C PRO A 31 -22.39 0.14 -3.92
N SER A 32 -22.48 1.42 -4.26
CA SER A 32 -22.67 1.90 -5.63
C SER A 32 -21.42 1.83 -6.50
N ILE A 33 -20.24 1.64 -5.90
CA ILE A 33 -18.98 1.52 -6.61
C ILE A 33 -18.69 0.04 -6.82
N THR A 34 -18.75 -0.41 -8.06
CA THR A 34 -18.48 -1.81 -8.47
C THR A 34 -17.32 -1.90 -9.47
N SER A 35 -16.84 -0.76 -9.94
CA SER A 35 -15.71 -0.67 -10.86
C SER A 35 -14.89 0.59 -10.61
N ILE A 36 -13.56 0.44 -10.63
CA ILE A 36 -12.62 1.55 -10.45
C ILE A 36 -11.65 1.54 -11.62
N ASP A 37 -11.52 2.68 -12.28
CA ASP A 37 -10.49 2.92 -13.29
C ASP A 37 -9.28 3.60 -12.64
N VAL A 38 -8.08 3.09 -12.92
CA VAL A 38 -6.82 3.62 -12.38
C VAL A 38 -5.89 3.97 -13.55
N PRO A 39 -5.97 5.19 -14.08
CA PRO A 39 -5.02 5.65 -15.09
C PRO A 39 -3.61 5.65 -14.55
N ILE A 40 -2.61 5.51 -15.44
CA ILE A 40 -1.21 5.63 -15.05
C ILE A 40 -1.02 6.95 -14.28
N PHE A 41 -0.38 6.84 -13.12
CA PHE A 41 -0.11 7.99 -12.27
C PHE A 41 0.75 9.00 -13.02
N LYS A 42 0.45 10.27 -12.83
CA LYS A 42 1.32 11.34 -13.32
C LYS A 42 2.55 11.47 -12.43
N THR A 43 3.63 11.98 -12.98
CA THR A 43 4.82 12.30 -12.20
C THR A 43 5.31 13.70 -12.50
N ASN A 44 5.74 14.40 -11.46
CA ASN A 44 6.49 15.64 -11.54
C ASN A 44 8.00 15.38 -11.45
N VAL A 45 8.39 14.11 -11.27
CA VAL A 45 9.79 13.68 -11.15
C VAL A 45 10.26 13.17 -12.51
N THR A 46 11.35 13.70 -13.01
CA THR A 46 11.81 13.43 -14.39
C THR A 46 12.85 12.32 -14.48
N ASN A 47 13.31 11.76 -13.36
CA ASN A 47 14.56 10.98 -13.38
C ASN A 47 14.36 9.46 -13.36
N TYR A 48 13.19 8.93 -13.00
CA TYR A 48 13.11 7.51 -12.60
C TYR A 48 11.98 6.71 -13.24
N ASN A 49 10.99 7.31 -13.88
CA ASN A 49 9.85 6.63 -14.55
C ASN A 49 9.20 5.54 -13.67
N THR A 50 9.12 5.80 -12.36
CA THR A 50 8.61 4.83 -11.38
C THR A 50 7.09 4.80 -11.31
N GLU A 51 6.41 5.77 -11.90
CA GLU A 51 4.95 5.93 -11.87
C GLU A 51 4.21 4.70 -12.40
N VAL A 52 4.78 4.00 -13.39
CA VAL A 52 4.18 2.78 -13.95
C VAL A 52 4.22 1.64 -12.91
N ALA A 53 5.34 1.48 -12.22
CA ALA A 53 5.48 0.46 -11.18
C ALA A 53 4.53 0.72 -10.01
N PHE A 54 4.41 1.98 -9.56
CA PHE A 54 3.48 2.38 -8.50
C PHE A 54 2.02 2.20 -8.91
N THR A 55 1.65 2.57 -10.15
CA THR A 55 0.29 2.36 -10.65
C THR A 55 -0.09 0.89 -10.67
N ARG A 56 0.79 0.03 -11.22
CA ARG A 56 0.55 -1.43 -11.26
C ARG A 56 0.41 -2.02 -9.86
N ALA A 57 1.23 -1.60 -8.92
CA ALA A 57 1.14 -2.07 -7.55
C ALA A 57 -0.19 -1.67 -6.90
N VAL A 58 -0.65 -0.43 -7.10
CA VAL A 58 -1.95 0.05 -6.60
C VAL A 58 -3.12 -0.73 -7.22
N VAL A 59 -3.09 -0.99 -8.53
CA VAL A 59 -4.08 -1.82 -9.21
C VAL A 59 -4.11 -3.23 -8.62
N GLN A 60 -2.94 -3.83 -8.39
CA GLN A 60 -2.84 -5.17 -7.81
C GLN A 60 -3.35 -5.21 -6.38
N GLU A 61 -3.01 -4.23 -5.55
CA GLU A 61 -3.44 -4.15 -4.16
C GLU A 61 -4.96 -3.95 -4.06
N LEU A 62 -5.53 -3.03 -4.84
CA LEU A 62 -6.98 -2.85 -4.95
C LEU A 62 -7.68 -4.13 -5.37
N THR A 63 -7.20 -4.80 -6.42
CA THR A 63 -7.78 -6.06 -6.92
C THR A 63 -7.77 -7.16 -5.84
N THR A 64 -6.73 -7.16 -4.99
CA THR A 64 -6.61 -8.15 -3.91
C THR A 64 -7.55 -7.85 -2.75
N ARG A 65 -7.75 -6.56 -2.43
CA ARG A 65 -8.51 -6.14 -1.24
C ARG A 65 -9.97 -5.83 -1.49
N THR A 66 -10.33 -5.53 -2.73
CA THR A 66 -11.71 -5.22 -3.09
C THR A 66 -12.27 -6.30 -4.01
N LYS A 67 -13.60 -6.40 -4.06
CA LYS A 67 -14.28 -7.26 -5.04
C LYS A 67 -14.57 -6.52 -6.34
N ASP A 68 -14.16 -5.25 -6.39
CA ASP A 68 -14.44 -4.37 -7.50
C ASP A 68 -13.60 -4.72 -8.71
N ARG A 69 -14.13 -4.46 -9.88
CA ARG A 69 -13.39 -4.62 -11.14
C ARG A 69 -12.44 -3.43 -11.31
N ILE A 70 -11.16 -3.70 -11.14
CA ILE A 70 -10.11 -2.70 -11.32
C ILE A 70 -9.59 -2.75 -12.76
N THR A 71 -9.42 -1.60 -13.37
CA THR A 71 -8.88 -1.46 -14.74
C THR A 71 -7.77 -0.43 -14.72
N GLU A 72 -6.62 -0.79 -15.26
CA GLU A 72 -5.55 0.14 -15.60
C GLU A 72 -5.81 0.65 -17.02
N SER A 73 -6.09 1.93 -17.20
CA SER A 73 -6.42 2.47 -18.50
C SER A 73 -6.01 3.93 -18.64
N ASP A 74 -5.43 4.26 -19.80
CA ASP A 74 -5.15 5.64 -20.19
C ASP A 74 -6.39 6.36 -20.75
N LYS A 75 -7.49 5.64 -20.96
CA LYS A 75 -8.72 6.19 -21.49
C LYS A 75 -9.82 6.02 -20.45
N PRO A 76 -10.55 7.07 -20.08
CA PRO A 76 -11.67 6.95 -19.16
C PRO A 76 -12.70 5.99 -19.75
N HIS A 77 -12.83 4.83 -19.12
CA HIS A 77 -13.94 3.91 -19.34
C HIS A 77 -15.12 4.36 -18.48
N ALA A 78 -16.29 3.83 -18.77
CA ALA A 78 -17.44 4.07 -17.92
C ALA A 78 -17.33 3.27 -16.62
N ALA A 79 -16.35 3.61 -15.77
CA ALA A 79 -16.21 3.08 -14.43
C ALA A 79 -17.02 3.92 -13.43
N ASP A 80 -17.45 3.28 -12.34
CA ASP A 80 -18.21 3.96 -11.29
C ASP A 80 -17.35 4.96 -10.50
N ALA A 81 -16.04 4.75 -10.46
CA ALA A 81 -15.08 5.68 -9.87
C ALA A 81 -13.74 5.66 -10.63
N VAL A 82 -12.98 6.74 -10.46
CA VAL A 82 -11.63 6.88 -11.04
C VAL A 82 -10.65 7.27 -9.94
N LEU A 83 -9.60 6.48 -9.75
CA LEU A 83 -8.49 6.78 -8.87
C LEU A 83 -7.37 7.46 -9.66
N ARG A 84 -7.06 8.71 -9.36
CA ARG A 84 -5.97 9.46 -9.97
C ARG A 84 -4.88 9.73 -8.96
N GLY A 85 -3.63 9.44 -9.34
CA GLY A 85 -2.44 9.76 -8.57
C GLY A 85 -1.50 10.68 -9.32
N THR A 86 -0.73 11.47 -8.57
CA THR A 86 0.39 12.26 -9.08
C THR A 86 1.54 12.15 -8.10
N ILE A 87 2.66 11.61 -8.51
CA ILE A 87 3.90 11.59 -7.72
C ILE A 87 4.48 13.00 -7.76
N LEU A 88 4.51 13.65 -6.60
CA LEU A 88 4.96 15.03 -6.46
C LEU A 88 6.46 15.11 -6.26
N THR A 89 7.00 14.26 -5.37
CA THR A 89 8.43 14.22 -5.06
C THR A 89 8.89 12.80 -4.76
N GLU A 90 10.12 12.51 -5.13
CA GLU A 90 10.87 11.33 -4.72
C GLU A 90 12.24 11.78 -4.20
N THR A 91 12.59 11.39 -2.98
CA THR A 91 13.88 11.72 -2.38
C THR A 91 14.59 10.46 -1.87
N TYR A 92 15.88 10.40 -2.10
CA TYR A 92 16.76 9.29 -1.75
C TYR A 92 17.91 9.82 -0.91
N THR A 93 17.78 9.71 0.43
CA THR A 93 18.77 10.25 1.36
C THR A 93 19.68 9.14 1.85
N PRO A 94 21.00 9.19 1.59
CA PRO A 94 21.94 8.23 2.13
C PRO A 94 21.93 8.26 3.66
N LEU A 95 21.88 7.09 4.30
CA LEU A 95 21.93 6.95 5.76
C LEU A 95 23.25 6.38 6.23
N THR A 96 23.81 5.42 5.50
CA THR A 96 25.05 4.75 5.86
C THR A 96 25.96 4.62 4.65
N PHE A 97 27.27 4.55 4.91
CA PHE A 97 28.27 4.39 3.89
C PHE A 97 29.14 3.16 4.20
N ASN A 98 29.57 2.48 3.16
CA ASN A 98 30.60 1.46 3.28
C ASN A 98 31.95 2.15 3.52
N SER A 99 32.62 1.83 4.62
CA SER A 99 33.88 2.48 5.02
C SER A 99 35.05 2.16 4.09
N GLU A 100 34.98 1.06 3.33
CA GLU A 100 36.04 0.64 2.43
C GLU A 100 35.89 1.27 1.05
N THR A 101 34.65 1.38 0.55
CA THR A 101 34.37 1.87 -0.80
C THR A 101 33.88 3.31 -0.85
N GLY A 102 33.44 3.86 0.27
CA GLY A 102 32.81 5.18 0.35
C GLY A 102 31.41 5.26 -0.27
N GLN A 103 30.89 4.14 -0.77
CA GLN A 103 29.55 4.06 -1.38
C GLN A 103 28.46 4.00 -0.30
N SER A 104 27.29 4.56 -0.59
CA SER A 104 26.15 4.44 0.29
C SER A 104 25.66 3.01 0.34
N SER A 105 25.41 2.50 1.55
CA SER A 105 24.93 1.13 1.78
C SER A 105 23.49 1.07 2.22
N SER A 106 22.88 2.19 2.60
CA SER A 106 21.43 2.29 2.82
C SER A 106 20.91 3.69 2.51
N TYR A 107 19.64 3.75 2.13
CA TYR A 107 18.94 4.98 1.79
C TYR A 107 17.61 5.06 2.55
N LEU A 108 17.28 6.26 3.03
CA LEU A 108 15.90 6.62 3.35
C LEU A 108 15.25 7.12 2.06
N ILE A 109 14.19 6.46 1.66
CA ILE A 109 13.39 6.83 0.51
C ILE A 109 12.11 7.47 1.02
N ALA A 110 11.77 8.64 0.47
CA ALA A 110 10.50 9.30 0.75
C ALA A 110 9.83 9.70 -0.56
N ILE A 111 8.58 9.29 -0.71
CA ILE A 111 7.74 9.55 -1.87
C ILE A 111 6.51 10.30 -1.40
N THR A 112 6.24 11.45 -2.00
CA THR A 112 5.01 12.20 -1.74
C THR A 112 4.14 12.13 -2.98
N ALA A 113 2.87 11.78 -2.80
CA ALA A 113 1.89 11.71 -3.87
C ALA A 113 0.60 12.47 -3.51
N ALA A 114 -0.04 13.05 -4.52
CA ALA A 114 -1.42 13.51 -4.43
C ALA A 114 -2.32 12.44 -5.05
N VAL A 115 -3.32 11.97 -4.29
CA VAL A 115 -4.22 10.90 -4.73
C VAL A 115 -5.67 11.31 -4.49
N THR A 116 -6.52 11.03 -5.49
CA THR A 116 -7.96 11.35 -5.41
C THR A 116 -8.76 10.23 -6.04
N LEU A 117 -9.74 9.70 -5.31
CA LEU A 117 -10.78 8.80 -5.81
C LEU A 117 -12.05 9.61 -6.02
N THR A 118 -12.56 9.63 -7.26
CA THR A 118 -13.75 10.42 -7.64
C THR A 118 -14.77 9.50 -8.28
N ALA A 119 -16.01 9.53 -7.79
CA ALA A 119 -17.12 8.80 -8.41
C ALA A 119 -17.51 9.41 -9.77
N ALA A 120 -18.25 8.64 -10.57
CA ALA A 120 -18.69 9.07 -11.91
C ALA A 120 -19.57 10.34 -11.90
N ASP A 121 -20.28 10.60 -10.80
CA ASP A 121 -21.08 11.81 -10.58
C ASP A 121 -20.26 13.05 -10.17
N GLY A 122 -18.94 12.89 -10.01
CA GLY A 122 -18.01 13.94 -9.57
C GLY A 122 -17.83 14.04 -8.06
N THR A 123 -18.49 13.21 -7.27
CA THR A 123 -18.30 13.18 -5.82
C THR A 123 -16.89 12.67 -5.48
N VAL A 124 -16.15 13.43 -4.67
CA VAL A 124 -14.84 13.02 -4.19
C VAL A 124 -15.05 12.04 -3.02
N LEU A 125 -14.65 10.80 -3.22
CA LEU A 125 -14.77 9.72 -2.26
C LEU A 125 -13.58 9.66 -1.31
N TYR A 126 -12.38 9.90 -1.84
CA TYR A 126 -11.15 9.98 -1.06
C TYR A 126 -10.23 11.04 -1.66
N LYS A 127 -9.53 11.77 -0.82
CA LYS A 127 -8.54 12.75 -1.24
C LYS A 127 -7.43 12.90 -0.20
N ASN A 128 -6.20 12.71 -0.65
CA ASN A 128 -5.01 13.08 0.09
C ASN A 128 -4.04 13.80 -0.85
N ASP A 129 -3.81 15.08 -0.61
CA ASP A 129 -2.95 15.91 -1.46
C ASP A 129 -1.46 15.73 -1.13
N HIS A 130 -1.12 15.05 -0.03
CA HIS A 130 0.24 14.88 0.47
C HIS A 130 0.44 13.51 1.13
N PHE A 131 -0.08 12.44 0.51
CA PHE A 131 0.22 11.08 0.95
C PHE A 131 1.74 10.87 0.95
N LEU A 132 2.28 10.48 2.09
CA LEU A 132 3.71 10.37 2.32
C LEU A 132 4.10 8.95 2.69
N TYR A 133 4.77 8.27 1.78
CA TYR A 133 5.42 6.99 2.02
C TYR A 133 6.89 7.18 2.38
N ARG A 134 7.39 6.43 3.37
CA ARG A 134 8.81 6.42 3.76
C ARG A 134 9.25 5.01 4.08
N ALA A 135 10.40 4.62 3.54
CA ALA A 135 11.02 3.34 3.88
C ALA A 135 12.55 3.44 3.81
N GLN A 136 13.21 2.54 4.54
CA GLN A 136 14.65 2.40 4.48
C GLN A 136 15.01 1.15 3.68
N TYR A 137 15.87 1.32 2.69
CA TYR A 137 16.36 0.24 1.84
C TYR A 137 17.88 0.15 1.90
N GLN A 138 18.36 -1.11 1.87
CA GLN A 138 19.79 -1.39 1.68
C GLN A 138 20.08 -1.51 0.19
N ALA A 139 21.12 -0.83 -0.27
CA ALA A 139 21.60 -0.90 -1.63
C ALA A 139 22.97 -1.59 -1.69
N THR A 140 23.10 -2.55 -2.59
CA THR A 140 24.36 -3.24 -2.87
C THR A 140 25.04 -2.70 -4.14
N ALA A 141 24.38 -1.75 -4.82
CA ALA A 141 24.83 -1.11 -6.05
C ALA A 141 24.72 0.41 -5.91
N ASP A 142 25.23 1.16 -6.91
CA ASP A 142 25.02 2.60 -6.94
C ASP A 142 23.53 2.97 -7.08
N LEU A 143 23.21 4.21 -6.76
CA LEU A 143 21.82 4.69 -6.73
C LEU A 143 21.14 4.59 -8.09
N ALA A 144 21.85 4.85 -9.18
CA ALA A 144 21.29 4.81 -10.53
C ALA A 144 20.86 3.41 -10.94
N THR A 145 21.64 2.39 -10.56
CA THR A 145 21.28 0.98 -10.76
C THR A 145 20.17 0.52 -9.83
N PHE A 146 20.12 1.08 -8.63
CA PHE A 146 19.11 0.74 -7.61
C PHE A 146 17.72 1.23 -8.02
N ILE A 147 17.61 2.41 -8.65
CA ILE A 147 16.36 3.07 -9.00
C ILE A 147 16.10 2.96 -10.51
N GLN A 148 16.04 1.74 -11.01
CA GLN A 148 15.53 1.46 -12.35
C GLN A 148 14.09 0.97 -12.26
N GLU A 149 13.24 1.31 -13.23
CA GLU A 149 11.81 0.97 -13.26
C GLU A 149 11.53 -0.51 -12.91
N ASP A 150 12.32 -1.42 -13.44
CA ASP A 150 12.17 -2.87 -13.24
C ASP A 150 13.03 -3.44 -12.11
N SER A 151 13.69 -2.60 -11.32
CA SER A 151 14.54 -3.11 -10.24
C SER A 151 13.70 -3.78 -9.14
N PRO A 152 14.20 -4.87 -8.52
CA PRO A 152 13.51 -5.50 -7.39
C PRO A 152 13.27 -4.55 -6.22
N ALA A 153 14.08 -3.50 -6.10
CA ALA A 153 13.92 -2.48 -5.08
C ALA A 153 12.69 -1.60 -5.36
N VAL A 154 12.55 -1.11 -6.60
CA VAL A 154 11.38 -0.31 -7.01
C VAL A 154 10.10 -1.13 -6.92
N GLN A 155 10.12 -2.40 -7.31
CA GLN A 155 8.95 -3.28 -7.18
C GLN A 155 8.52 -3.46 -5.72
N ARG A 156 9.46 -3.63 -4.78
CA ARG A 156 9.13 -3.70 -3.34
C ARG A 156 8.58 -2.38 -2.83
N MET A 157 9.23 -1.25 -3.17
CA MET A 157 8.75 0.08 -2.79
C MET A 157 7.34 0.34 -3.30
N ALA A 158 7.07 0.00 -4.55
CA ALA A 158 5.76 0.17 -5.16
C ALA A 158 4.69 -0.67 -4.44
N HIS A 159 5.02 -1.90 -4.07
CA HIS A 159 4.09 -2.77 -3.33
C HIS A 159 3.79 -2.22 -1.92
N GLU A 160 4.82 -1.80 -1.18
CA GLU A 160 4.64 -1.23 0.17
C GLU A 160 3.89 0.11 0.11
N PHE A 161 4.24 0.98 -0.84
CA PHE A 161 3.50 2.21 -1.13
C PHE A 161 2.01 1.94 -1.39
N ALA A 162 1.72 0.95 -2.25
CA ALA A 162 0.36 0.60 -2.61
C ALA A 162 -0.42 0.05 -1.41
N ALA A 163 0.22 -0.79 -0.59
CA ALA A 163 -0.40 -1.33 0.62
C ALA A 163 -0.79 -0.22 1.60
N ASP A 164 0.11 0.73 1.85
CA ASP A 164 -0.13 1.86 2.75
C ASP A 164 -1.22 2.79 2.19
N LEU A 165 -1.17 3.13 0.90
CA LEU A 165 -2.15 3.99 0.26
C LEU A 165 -3.55 3.38 0.26
N VAL A 166 -3.66 2.11 -0.12
CA VAL A 166 -4.97 1.43 -0.19
C VAL A 166 -5.54 1.22 1.20
N ASN A 167 -4.69 0.94 2.21
CA ASN A 167 -5.13 0.91 3.61
C ASN A 167 -5.75 2.23 4.03
N GLU A 168 -5.00 3.34 3.89
CA GLU A 168 -5.49 4.67 4.27
C GLU A 168 -6.78 5.02 3.54
N MET A 169 -6.84 4.73 2.24
CA MET A 169 -8.03 5.00 1.44
C MET A 169 -9.24 4.20 1.91
N LEU A 170 -9.08 2.90 2.21
CA LEU A 170 -10.18 2.04 2.64
C LEU A 170 -10.60 2.28 4.10
N GLU A 171 -9.69 2.76 4.96
CA GLU A 171 -10.00 3.15 6.34
C GLU A 171 -10.75 4.50 6.41
N GLY A 172 -10.73 5.29 5.35
CA GLY A 172 -11.36 6.61 5.27
C GLY A 172 -12.88 6.55 5.03
N PHE A 173 -13.43 5.37 4.79
CA PHE A 173 -14.86 5.13 4.58
C PHE A 173 -15.46 4.46 5.82
#